data_b536719c4676aa089c62daeab240c38c
#
_entry.id   b536719c4676aa089c62daeab240c38c
#
_cell.length_a   1.000
_cell.length_b   1.000
_cell.length_c   1.000
_cell.angle_alpha   90.00
_cell.angle_beta   90.00
_cell.angle_gamma   90.00
#
_symmetry.space_group_name_H-M   'P 1'
#
loop_
_entity.id
_entity.type
_entity.pdbx_description
1 polymer ?
#
loop_
_entity_poly.entity_id
_entity_poly.type
_entity_poly.pdbx_seq_one_letter_code
_entity_poly.pdbx_strand_id
1 'polypeptide(L)'
;MRKDFVFIPDDQPGVLARLGEAAGAAGINIEGISAFTGEGKGVVHVLVGDAQHALEVLSEAGLDVRAARDVLVLDIADEPGAMGAICRRLADAAVNIEQAYLATGSRLVLAVDDIEKARTLV
;
A
#
# COMPACT_ATOMS: atom_id res chain seq x y z
N MET A 1 1.13 6.50 12.03
CA MET A 1 0.88 6.94 10.65
C MET A 1 0.96 5.75 9.70
N ARG A 2 0.03 5.67 8.78
CA ARG A 2 0.00 4.60 7.79
C ARG A 2 0.97 4.87 6.67
N LYS A 3 1.68 3.82 6.27
CA LYS A 3 2.59 3.88 5.13
C LYS A 3 2.41 2.64 4.24
N ASP A 4 2.78 2.80 3.00
CA ASP A 4 2.90 1.70 2.06
C ASP A 4 4.32 1.15 2.12
N PHE A 5 4.46 -0.14 2.39
CA PHE A 5 5.75 -0.83 2.38
C PHE A 5 5.89 -1.64 1.11
N VAL A 6 7.07 -1.58 0.51
CA VAL A 6 7.38 -2.30 -0.73
C VAL A 6 8.40 -3.39 -0.46
N PHE A 7 8.09 -4.60 -0.93
CA PHE A 7 8.99 -5.74 -0.94
C PHE A 7 9.17 -6.24 -2.36
N ILE A 8 10.38 -6.71 -2.71
CA ILE A 8 10.66 -7.28 -4.03
C ILE A 8 11.31 -8.66 -3.85
N PRO A 9 10.53 -9.66 -3.40
CA PRO A 9 11.04 -11.01 -3.19
C PRO A 9 11.20 -11.78 -4.50
N ASP A 10 11.93 -12.89 -4.45
CA ASP A 10 11.92 -13.85 -5.54
C ASP A 10 10.51 -14.44 -5.69
N ASP A 11 10.11 -14.69 -6.93
CA ASP A 11 8.81 -15.28 -7.24
C ASP A 11 8.82 -16.76 -6.92
N GLN A 12 8.30 -17.14 -5.76
CA GLN A 12 8.26 -18.51 -5.31
C GLN A 12 7.10 -18.73 -4.34
N PRO A 13 6.64 -19.99 -4.17
CA PRO A 13 5.57 -20.28 -3.21
C PRO A 13 5.94 -19.85 -1.79
N GLY A 14 4.97 -19.36 -1.05
CA GLY A 14 5.11 -19.06 0.39
C GLY A 14 5.47 -17.62 0.73
N VAL A 15 5.73 -16.75 -0.25
CA VAL A 15 6.10 -15.35 0.01
C VAL A 15 5.01 -14.62 0.81
N LEU A 16 3.76 -14.67 0.35
CA LEU A 16 2.68 -13.98 1.03
C LEU A 16 2.30 -14.66 2.35
N ALA A 17 2.44 -15.98 2.42
CA ALA A 17 2.23 -16.72 3.67
C ALA A 17 3.20 -16.24 4.75
N ARG A 18 4.48 -16.12 4.41
CA ARG A 18 5.51 -15.66 5.35
C ARG A 18 5.27 -14.23 5.81
N LEU A 19 4.89 -13.34 4.90
CA LEU A 19 4.54 -11.97 5.22
C LEU A 19 3.35 -11.91 6.19
N GLY A 20 2.27 -12.61 5.87
CA GLY A 20 1.06 -12.61 6.68
C GLY A 20 1.27 -13.24 8.06
N GLU A 21 2.04 -14.30 8.14
CA GLU A 21 2.38 -14.97 9.40
C GLU A 21 3.25 -14.09 10.30
N ALA A 22 4.27 -13.44 9.73
CA ALA A 22 5.14 -12.54 10.49
C ALA A 22 4.36 -11.32 11.03
N ALA A 23 3.53 -10.72 10.22
CA ALA A 23 2.69 -9.60 10.65
C ALA A 23 1.70 -10.05 11.72
N GLY A 24 1.03 -11.18 11.51
CA GLY A 24 0.04 -11.71 12.45
C GLY A 24 0.64 -12.06 13.80
N ALA A 25 1.81 -12.68 13.83
CA ALA A 25 2.50 -13.05 15.06
C ALA A 25 2.87 -11.82 15.90
N ALA A 26 3.09 -10.69 15.26
CA ALA A 26 3.42 -9.42 15.93
C ALA A 26 2.20 -8.54 16.21
N GLY A 27 1.01 -9.02 15.91
CA GLY A 27 -0.22 -8.24 16.10
C GLY A 27 -0.38 -7.09 15.10
N ILE A 28 0.31 -7.14 13.97
CA ILE A 28 0.22 -6.14 12.92
C ILE A 28 -0.84 -6.56 11.91
N ASN A 29 -1.82 -5.72 11.70
CA ASN A 29 -2.83 -5.96 10.69
C ASN A 29 -2.38 -5.42 9.32
N ILE A 30 -2.44 -6.25 8.30
CA ILE A 30 -2.26 -5.83 6.92
C ILE A 30 -3.60 -5.25 6.46
N GLU A 31 -3.65 -3.93 6.30
CA GLU A 31 -4.88 -3.22 6.00
C GLU A 31 -5.18 -3.13 4.51
N GLY A 32 -4.17 -3.32 3.69
CA GLY A 32 -4.30 -3.35 2.25
C GLY A 32 -3.10 -4.03 1.62
N ILE A 33 -3.28 -4.58 0.45
CA ILE A 33 -2.21 -5.28 -0.26
C ILE A 33 -2.42 -5.21 -1.77
N SER A 34 -1.32 -5.08 -2.49
CA SER A 34 -1.27 -5.25 -3.94
C SER A 34 0.00 -6.02 -4.27
N ALA A 35 -0.12 -7.09 -5.03
CA ALA A 35 1.03 -7.92 -5.36
C ALA A 35 0.92 -8.42 -6.79
N PHE A 36 2.05 -8.46 -7.49
CA PHE A 36 2.14 -9.05 -8.81
C PHE A 36 3.55 -9.62 -9.03
N THR A 37 3.72 -10.45 -10.03
CA THR A 37 5.01 -11.06 -10.36
C THR A 37 5.40 -10.74 -11.79
N GLY A 38 6.71 -10.70 -12.02
CA GLY A 38 7.28 -10.52 -13.35
C GLY A 38 8.79 -10.74 -13.32
N GLU A 39 9.33 -11.35 -14.34
CA GLU A 39 10.77 -11.54 -14.51
C GLU A 39 11.44 -12.24 -13.31
N GLY A 40 10.76 -13.22 -12.71
CA GLY A 40 11.29 -14.00 -11.58
C GLY A 40 11.22 -13.30 -10.25
N LYS A 41 10.61 -12.13 -10.19
CA LYS A 41 10.44 -11.34 -8.95
C LYS A 41 8.97 -11.08 -8.66
N GLY A 42 8.66 -10.87 -7.38
CA GLY A 42 7.40 -10.30 -6.95
C GLY A 42 7.57 -8.83 -6.63
N VAL A 43 6.50 -8.06 -6.78
CA VAL A 43 6.41 -6.72 -6.23
C VAL A 43 5.21 -6.72 -5.31
N VAL A 44 5.45 -6.51 -4.01
CA VAL A 44 4.43 -6.59 -2.98
C VAL A 44 4.33 -5.25 -2.27
N HIS A 45 3.15 -4.68 -2.25
CA HIS A 45 2.83 -3.47 -1.51
C HIS A 45 1.86 -3.81 -0.39
N VAL A 46 2.14 -3.33 0.82
CA VAL A 46 1.22 -3.50 1.95
C VAL A 46 1.01 -2.19 2.68
N LEU A 47 -0.22 -1.96 3.11
CA LEU A 47 -0.60 -0.84 3.95
C LEU A 47 -0.60 -1.30 5.40
N VAL A 48 0.17 -0.62 6.24
CA VAL A 48 0.27 -0.92 7.68
C VAL A 48 0.04 0.34 8.51
N GLY A 49 -0.58 0.19 9.67
CA GLY A 49 -0.99 1.32 10.50
C GLY A 49 0.11 1.93 11.33
N ASP A 50 0.91 1.10 12.00
CA ASP A 50 2.04 1.53 12.81
C ASP A 50 3.32 1.22 12.05
N ALA A 51 3.74 2.16 11.21
CA ALA A 51 4.84 1.96 10.28
C ALA A 51 6.17 1.67 10.97
N GLN A 52 6.48 2.36 12.07
CA GLN A 52 7.75 2.15 12.75
C GLN A 52 7.84 0.77 13.37
N HIS A 53 6.80 0.35 14.09
CA HIS A 53 6.74 -0.99 14.68
C HIS A 53 6.73 -2.08 13.61
N ALA A 54 5.96 -1.89 12.55
CA ALA A 54 5.90 -2.82 11.43
C ALA A 54 7.25 -2.99 10.75
N LEU A 55 7.97 -1.90 10.53
CA LEU A 55 9.30 -1.95 9.92
C LEU A 55 10.26 -2.81 10.75
N GLU A 56 10.28 -2.59 12.08
CA GLU A 56 11.13 -3.37 12.99
C GLU A 56 10.78 -4.86 12.95
N VAL A 57 9.51 -5.20 13.08
CA VAL A 57 9.05 -6.58 13.14
C VAL A 57 9.29 -7.32 11.83
N LEU A 58 8.93 -6.71 10.71
CA LEU A 58 9.07 -7.35 9.40
C LEU A 58 10.53 -7.52 9.00
N SER A 59 11.37 -6.55 9.36
CA SER A 59 12.81 -6.65 9.13
C SER A 59 13.44 -7.75 9.96
N GLU A 60 13.06 -7.88 11.23
CA GLU A 60 13.52 -8.97 12.10
C GLU A 60 13.08 -10.34 11.60
N ALA A 61 11.93 -10.41 10.94
CA ALA A 61 11.44 -11.66 10.33
C ALA A 61 12.14 -12.00 9.01
N GLY A 62 13.11 -11.21 8.58
CA GLY A 62 13.88 -11.44 7.37
C GLY A 62 13.21 -10.91 6.10
N LEU A 63 12.20 -10.07 6.23
CA LEU A 63 11.54 -9.43 5.10
C LEU A 63 12.25 -8.12 4.80
N ASP A 64 12.73 -7.98 3.58
CA ASP A 64 13.49 -6.81 3.15
C ASP A 64 12.55 -5.70 2.67
N VAL A 65 12.29 -4.74 3.55
CA VAL A 65 11.47 -3.56 3.20
C VAL A 65 12.31 -2.63 2.36
N ARG A 66 12.01 -2.57 1.08
CA ARG A 66 12.76 -1.77 0.09
C ARG A 66 12.41 -0.29 0.17
N ALA A 67 11.19 0.04 0.53
CA ALA A 67 10.74 1.42 0.69
C ALA A 67 9.55 1.46 1.64
N ALA A 68 9.43 2.59 2.36
CA ALA A 68 8.27 2.93 3.16
C ALA A 68 7.80 4.31 2.69
N ARG A 69 6.60 4.41 2.18
CA ARG A 69 6.14 5.58 1.46
C ARG A 69 4.87 6.15 2.08
N ASP A 70 4.81 7.49 2.14
CA ASP A 70 3.59 8.18 2.52
C ASP A 70 2.57 8.03 1.40
N VAL A 71 1.34 7.73 1.76
CA VAL A 71 0.24 7.52 0.82
C VAL A 71 -1.02 8.22 1.29
N LEU A 72 -1.90 8.52 0.35
CA LEU A 72 -3.27 8.91 0.66
C LEU A 72 -4.07 7.66 0.98
N VAL A 73 -4.82 7.70 2.08
CA VAL A 73 -5.76 6.64 2.45
C VAL A 73 -7.13 7.29 2.59
N LEU A 74 -8.00 7.04 1.64
CA LEU A 74 -9.26 7.76 1.48
C LEU A 74 -10.44 6.81 1.66
N ASP A 75 -11.42 7.22 2.46
CA ASP A 75 -12.69 6.52 2.50
C ASP A 75 -13.43 6.80 1.18
N ILE A 76 -13.92 5.75 0.54
CA ILE A 76 -14.71 5.88 -0.68
C ILE A 76 -15.99 5.06 -0.56
N ALA A 77 -17.03 5.50 -1.26
CA ALA A 77 -18.25 4.72 -1.39
C ALA A 77 -17.97 3.49 -2.26
N ASP A 78 -18.50 2.33 -1.86
CA ASP A 78 -18.40 1.11 -2.65
C ASP A 78 -19.52 1.13 -3.69
N GLU A 79 -19.35 1.95 -4.71
CA GLU A 79 -20.34 2.15 -5.77
C GLU A 79 -19.66 2.52 -7.09
N PRO A 80 -20.33 2.28 -8.22
CA PRO A 80 -19.77 2.63 -9.54
C PRO A 80 -19.43 4.11 -9.62
N GLY A 81 -18.21 4.41 -10.11
CA GLY A 81 -17.75 5.77 -10.35
C GLY A 81 -17.09 6.49 -9.19
N ALA A 82 -17.15 5.93 -7.97
CA ALA A 82 -16.57 6.59 -6.79
C ALA A 82 -15.06 6.83 -6.94
N MET A 83 -14.30 5.81 -7.34
CA MET A 83 -12.86 5.94 -7.58
C MET A 83 -12.57 6.90 -8.73
N GLY A 84 -13.35 6.82 -9.80
CA GLY A 84 -13.17 7.67 -10.96
C GLY A 84 -13.31 9.16 -10.63
N ALA A 85 -14.26 9.52 -9.78
CA ALA A 85 -14.47 10.91 -9.37
C ALA A 85 -13.26 11.46 -8.59
N ILE A 86 -12.69 10.68 -7.68
CA ILE A 86 -11.49 11.06 -6.93
C ILE A 86 -10.30 11.23 -7.87
N CYS A 87 -10.06 10.25 -8.74
CA CYS A 87 -8.94 10.27 -9.66
C CYS A 87 -9.06 11.41 -10.68
N ARG A 88 -10.29 11.77 -11.08
CA ARG A 88 -10.51 12.91 -11.97
C ARG A 88 -10.08 14.22 -11.31
N ARG A 89 -10.40 14.44 -10.06
CA ARG A 89 -9.97 15.64 -9.34
C ARG A 89 -8.45 15.77 -9.31
N LEU A 90 -7.76 14.66 -9.06
CA LEU A 90 -6.30 14.65 -9.05
C LEU A 90 -5.72 14.92 -10.44
N ALA A 91 -6.29 14.29 -11.46
CA ALA A 91 -5.84 14.48 -12.85
C ALA A 91 -6.01 15.92 -13.33
N ASP A 92 -7.14 16.54 -13.00
CA ASP A 92 -7.42 17.93 -13.40
C ASP A 92 -6.46 18.92 -12.73
N ALA A 93 -5.87 18.55 -11.61
CA ALA A 93 -4.85 19.34 -10.93
C ALA A 93 -3.41 18.90 -11.29
N ALA A 94 -3.26 18.04 -12.29
CA ALA A 94 -1.98 17.51 -12.75
C ALA A 94 -1.20 16.73 -11.69
N VAL A 95 -1.90 16.06 -10.76
CA VAL A 95 -1.30 15.11 -9.81
C VAL A 95 -1.29 13.74 -10.46
N ASN A 96 -0.11 13.15 -10.59
CA ASN A 96 0.03 11.82 -11.16
C ASN A 96 -0.11 10.75 -10.09
N ILE A 97 -0.96 9.76 -10.35
CA ILE A 97 -1.13 8.59 -9.49
C ILE A 97 -0.14 7.53 -9.95
N GLU A 98 0.77 7.16 -9.07
CA GLU A 98 1.84 6.20 -9.37
C GLU A 98 1.47 4.79 -8.96
N GLN A 99 0.56 4.65 -7.99
CA GLN A 99 0.06 3.38 -7.56
C GLN A 99 -1.29 3.54 -6.89
N ALA A 100 -2.16 2.55 -7.08
CA ALA A 100 -3.48 2.53 -6.47
C ALA A 100 -3.88 1.11 -6.10
N TYR A 101 -4.48 0.95 -4.93
CA TYR A 101 -5.16 -0.30 -4.57
C TYR A 101 -6.25 -0.04 -3.54
N LEU A 102 -7.17 -0.99 -3.42
CA LEU A 102 -8.22 -0.94 -2.41
C LEU A 102 -7.73 -1.61 -1.13
N ALA A 103 -8.14 -1.05 -0.01
CA ALA A 103 -7.84 -1.57 1.31
C ALA A 103 -9.14 -1.92 2.04
N THR A 104 -9.01 -2.56 3.19
CA THR A 104 -10.15 -2.93 4.02
C THR A 104 -10.98 -1.71 4.42
N GLY A 105 -12.28 -1.90 4.64
CA GLY A 105 -13.18 -0.83 5.06
C GLY A 105 -13.51 0.18 3.95
N SER A 106 -13.54 -0.26 2.69
CA SER A 106 -13.84 0.61 1.54
C SER A 106 -12.93 1.82 1.49
N ARG A 107 -11.63 1.58 1.57
CA ARG A 107 -10.62 2.64 1.47
C ARG A 107 -9.83 2.51 0.19
N LEU A 108 -9.46 3.64 -0.37
CA LEU A 108 -8.59 3.73 -1.55
C LEU A 108 -7.22 4.23 -1.12
N VAL A 109 -6.17 3.50 -1.47
CA VAL A 109 -4.78 3.87 -1.20
C VAL A 109 -4.16 4.39 -2.49
N LEU A 110 -3.60 5.59 -2.44
CA LEU A 110 -2.97 6.21 -3.60
C LEU A 110 -1.56 6.67 -3.25
N ALA A 111 -0.59 6.24 -4.04
CA ALA A 111 0.73 6.84 -4.05
C ALA A 111 0.78 7.84 -5.22
N VAL A 112 1.15 9.07 -4.92
CA VAL A 112 1.11 10.17 -5.90
C VAL A 112 2.46 10.90 -5.92
N ASP A 113 2.70 11.63 -6.99
CA ASP A 113 3.94 12.40 -7.15
C ASP A 113 4.01 13.65 -6.26
N ASP A 114 2.85 14.25 -5.94
CA ASP A 114 2.77 15.45 -5.10
C ASP A 114 1.67 15.25 -4.03
N ILE A 115 2.05 14.62 -2.92
CA ILE A 115 1.10 14.27 -1.86
C ILE A 115 0.57 15.51 -1.13
N GLU A 116 1.37 16.55 -0.97
CA GLU A 116 0.93 17.77 -0.30
C GLU A 116 -0.17 18.46 -1.09
N LYS A 117 0.00 18.57 -2.41
CA LYS A 117 -1.03 19.11 -3.29
C LYS A 117 -2.27 18.23 -3.29
N ALA A 118 -2.09 16.92 -3.38
CA ALA A 118 -3.20 15.98 -3.40
C ALA A 118 -4.07 16.06 -2.14
N ARG A 119 -3.47 16.24 -0.97
CA ARG A 119 -4.21 16.37 0.29
C ARG A 119 -5.17 17.55 0.32
N THR A 120 -4.93 18.58 -0.47
CA THR A 120 -5.82 19.75 -0.56
C THR A 120 -7.03 19.49 -1.46
N LEU A 121 -7.01 18.42 -2.25
CA LEU A 121 -8.01 18.14 -3.30
C LEU A 121 -8.99 17.03 -2.89
N VAL A 122 -8.61 16.19 -1.94
CA VAL A 122 -9.39 15.00 -1.58
C VAL A 122 -9.53 14.83 -0.07
#